data_90c599522375feebb0a21257221d6f3f
#
_entry.id   90c599522375feebb0a21257221d6f3f
#
_cell.length_a   1.000
_cell.length_b   1.000
_cell.length_c   1.000
_cell.angle_alpha   90.00
_cell.angle_beta   90.00
_cell.angle_gamma   90.00
#
_symmetry.space_group_name_H-M   'P 1'
#
loop_
_entity.id
_entity.type
_entity.pdbx_description
1 polymer ?
#
loop_
_entity_poly.entity_id
_entity_poly.type
_entity_poly.pdbx_seq_one_letter_code
_entity_poly.pdbx_strand_id
1 'polypeptide(L)'
;TSGAHYSDYGILVVRHDASLQKHKGLTFFFVDMKSPGITVKPIKQITGTAGSGAGFNEVYFDNVRIPDSQRLGEIGDGWKVAITTLMNERLAVGDARGTDIEEALNLAKEKDDDGDALIKNQAVRDRLADWFCQASGLKYTKFRTMSALSKGEAPGPEASITKVVSAGKLQEIGNFGIDAGDMAGMLLDEDNWDPFQSAWLGAP
;
A
#
# COMPACT_ATOMS: atom_id res chain seq x y z
N THR A 1 0.74 -5.74 -11.14
CA THR A 1 1.52 -6.41 -10.08
C THR A 1 2.66 -5.51 -9.66
N SER A 2 2.79 -5.23 -8.34
CA SER A 2 3.88 -4.41 -7.82
C SER A 2 5.18 -5.21 -7.79
N GLY A 3 6.29 -4.57 -8.18
CA GLY A 3 7.63 -5.13 -8.04
C GLY A 3 7.98 -6.32 -8.93
N ALA A 4 7.14 -6.70 -9.89
CA ALA A 4 7.36 -7.89 -10.72
C ALA A 4 8.67 -7.84 -11.52
N HIS A 5 9.18 -6.65 -11.82
CA HIS A 5 10.40 -6.46 -12.62
C HIS A 5 11.70 -6.86 -11.88
N TYR A 6 11.66 -6.96 -10.55
CA TYR A 6 12.80 -7.41 -9.73
C TYR A 6 12.50 -8.64 -8.87
N SER A 7 11.25 -9.14 -8.89
CA SER A 7 10.86 -10.32 -8.11
C SER A 7 11.35 -11.60 -8.78
N ASP A 8 11.92 -12.49 -7.99
CA ASP A 8 12.28 -13.84 -8.46
C ASP A 8 11.05 -14.75 -8.53
N TYR A 9 10.09 -14.54 -7.65
CA TYR A 9 8.89 -15.36 -7.55
C TYR A 9 7.62 -14.51 -7.48
N GLY A 10 6.51 -15.10 -7.94
CA GLY A 10 5.18 -14.53 -7.86
C GLY A 10 4.15 -15.54 -7.38
N ILE A 11 2.97 -15.04 -7.03
CA ILE A 11 1.80 -15.85 -6.75
C ILE A 11 0.77 -15.64 -7.86
N LEU A 12 0.19 -16.74 -8.34
CA LEU A 12 -0.68 -16.73 -9.50
C LEU A 12 -1.98 -17.48 -9.21
N VAL A 13 -3.10 -16.81 -9.39
CA VAL A 13 -4.44 -17.44 -9.38
C VAL A 13 -4.83 -17.70 -10.81
N VAL A 14 -5.08 -18.96 -11.14
CA VAL A 14 -5.50 -19.37 -12.48
C VAL A 14 -6.89 -19.98 -12.46
N ARG A 15 -7.63 -19.80 -13.55
CA ARG A 15 -8.86 -20.52 -13.77
C ARG A 15 -8.55 -21.85 -14.48
N HIS A 16 -8.59 -22.94 -13.73
CA HIS A 16 -8.32 -24.28 -14.26
C HIS A 16 -9.56 -24.89 -14.95
N ASP A 17 -10.76 -24.46 -14.55
CA ASP A 17 -12.02 -24.95 -15.14
C ASP A 17 -13.01 -23.79 -15.32
N ALA A 18 -13.29 -23.44 -16.58
CA ALA A 18 -14.20 -22.36 -16.96
C ALA A 18 -15.69 -22.78 -16.82
N SER A 19 -15.99 -24.08 -16.73
CA SER A 19 -17.36 -24.58 -16.54
C SER A 19 -17.86 -24.40 -15.12
N LEU A 20 -16.94 -24.31 -14.15
CA LEU A 20 -17.29 -24.12 -12.73
C LEU A 20 -17.61 -22.66 -12.43
N GLN A 21 -18.65 -22.48 -11.60
CA GLN A 21 -19.13 -21.15 -11.26
C GLN A 21 -18.19 -20.42 -10.31
N LYS A 22 -18.05 -19.09 -10.53
CA LYS A 22 -17.34 -18.16 -9.66
C LYS A 22 -15.91 -18.65 -9.35
N HIS A 23 -15.59 -18.78 -8.08
CA HIS A 23 -14.26 -19.11 -7.57
C HIS A 23 -13.99 -20.63 -7.44
N LYS A 24 -14.96 -21.49 -7.70
CA LYS A 24 -14.76 -22.96 -7.63
C LYS A 24 -13.78 -23.50 -8.67
N GLY A 25 -13.64 -22.81 -9.81
CA GLY A 25 -12.71 -23.18 -10.87
C GLY A 25 -11.34 -22.53 -10.73
N LEU A 26 -10.95 -22.04 -9.56
CA LEU A 26 -9.69 -21.36 -9.32
C LEU A 26 -8.68 -22.26 -8.60
N THR A 27 -7.42 -22.21 -9.04
CA THR A 27 -6.28 -22.87 -8.40
C THR A 27 -5.15 -21.87 -8.23
N PHE A 28 -4.32 -22.05 -7.21
CA PHE A 28 -3.28 -21.09 -6.83
C PHE A 28 -1.89 -21.73 -6.98
N PHE A 29 -0.95 -20.96 -7.52
CA PHE A 29 0.41 -21.42 -7.77
C PHE A 29 1.45 -20.41 -7.26
N PHE A 30 2.58 -20.94 -6.82
CA PHE A 30 3.82 -20.21 -6.63
C PHE A 30 4.60 -20.30 -7.94
N VAL A 31 5.08 -19.19 -8.48
CA VAL A 31 5.62 -19.14 -9.85
C VAL A 31 7.02 -18.55 -9.82
N ASP A 32 7.96 -19.21 -10.46
CA ASP A 32 9.25 -18.63 -10.80
C ASP A 32 9.06 -17.63 -11.95
N MET A 33 9.29 -16.36 -11.67
CA MET A 33 9.08 -15.25 -12.61
C MET A 33 10.08 -15.25 -13.79
N LYS A 34 11.12 -16.07 -13.71
CA LYS A 34 12.09 -16.29 -14.79
C LYS A 34 11.71 -17.46 -15.73
N SER A 35 10.55 -18.08 -15.49
CA SER A 35 10.07 -19.18 -16.34
C SER A 35 9.86 -18.73 -17.79
N PRO A 36 10.20 -19.56 -18.78
CA PRO A 36 9.93 -19.27 -20.18
C PRO A 36 8.44 -18.97 -20.42
N GLY A 37 8.15 -17.92 -21.20
CA GLY A 37 6.80 -17.49 -21.50
C GLY A 37 6.28 -16.38 -20.55
N ILE A 38 7.03 -15.98 -19.53
CA ILE A 38 6.69 -14.82 -18.71
C ILE A 38 7.37 -13.58 -19.28
N THR A 39 6.57 -12.53 -19.48
CA THR A 39 7.05 -11.20 -19.90
C THR A 39 6.54 -10.15 -18.92
N VAL A 40 7.45 -9.35 -18.36
CA VAL A 40 7.13 -8.27 -17.44
C VAL A 40 7.36 -6.93 -18.15
N LYS A 41 6.36 -6.03 -18.09
CA LYS A 41 6.44 -4.68 -18.63
C LYS A 41 6.09 -3.67 -17.55
N PRO A 42 7.02 -2.76 -17.19
CA PRO A 42 6.72 -1.69 -16.25
C PRO A 42 5.62 -0.76 -16.77
N ILE A 43 4.73 -0.35 -15.87
CA ILE A 43 3.68 0.64 -16.15
C ILE A 43 4.16 1.99 -15.61
N LYS A 44 4.12 3.03 -16.46
CA LYS A 44 4.38 4.40 -16.02
C LYS A 44 3.22 4.87 -15.15
N GLN A 45 3.52 5.20 -13.89
CA GLN A 45 2.56 5.73 -12.94
C GLN A 45 2.58 7.27 -12.94
N ILE A 46 1.56 7.90 -12.35
CA ILE A 46 1.51 9.35 -12.16
C ILE A 46 2.67 9.86 -11.27
N THR A 47 3.12 9.03 -10.35
CA THR A 47 4.29 9.28 -9.49
C THR A 47 5.63 9.11 -10.23
N GLY A 48 5.63 8.86 -11.53
CA GLY A 48 6.83 8.53 -12.30
C GLY A 48 7.32 7.10 -12.05
N THR A 49 8.43 6.73 -12.69
CA THR A 49 9.08 5.42 -12.49
C THR A 49 10.22 5.51 -11.47
N ALA A 50 10.72 6.70 -11.18
CA ALA A 50 11.97 6.90 -10.45
C ALA A 50 11.82 6.85 -8.91
N GLY A 51 10.64 7.13 -8.37
CA GLY A 51 10.50 7.34 -6.91
C GLY A 51 10.00 6.14 -6.11
N SER A 52 9.35 5.17 -6.71
CA SER A 52 8.84 4.01 -5.99
C SER A 52 9.59 2.75 -6.42
N GLY A 53 10.47 2.24 -5.60
CA GLY A 53 11.16 0.96 -5.82
C GLY A 53 10.22 -0.25 -6.04
N ALA A 54 8.92 -0.03 -6.10
CA ALA A 54 7.87 -1.03 -6.26
C ALA A 54 6.86 -0.64 -7.36
N GLY A 55 7.34 -0.11 -8.50
CA GLY A 55 6.48 0.25 -9.62
C GLY A 55 5.54 -0.87 -10.06
N PHE A 56 4.36 -0.50 -10.54
CA PHE A 56 3.41 -1.46 -11.10
C PHE A 56 3.90 -2.02 -12.43
N ASN A 57 3.53 -3.26 -12.68
CA ASN A 57 3.92 -3.97 -13.89
C ASN A 57 2.74 -4.74 -14.48
N GLU A 58 2.70 -4.81 -15.80
CA GLU A 58 1.93 -5.82 -16.53
C GLU A 58 2.77 -7.09 -16.59
N VAL A 59 2.13 -8.23 -16.35
CA VAL A 59 2.78 -9.54 -16.45
C VAL A 59 1.96 -10.40 -17.41
N TYR A 60 2.60 -10.86 -18.46
CA TYR A 60 2.01 -11.71 -19.49
C TYR A 60 2.51 -13.12 -19.31
N PHE A 61 1.61 -14.08 -19.45
CA PHE A 61 1.87 -15.50 -19.37
C PHE A 61 1.48 -16.14 -20.72
N ASP A 62 2.46 -16.60 -21.48
CA ASP A 62 2.26 -17.27 -22.76
C ASP A 62 2.79 -18.70 -22.68
N ASN A 63 1.90 -19.69 -22.66
CA ASN A 63 2.22 -21.10 -22.58
C ASN A 63 3.18 -21.49 -21.44
N VAL A 64 3.14 -20.76 -20.33
CA VAL A 64 4.01 -21.02 -19.17
C VAL A 64 3.65 -22.38 -18.54
N ARG A 65 4.65 -23.18 -18.28
CA ARG A 65 4.50 -24.47 -17.61
C ARG A 65 4.96 -24.36 -16.16
N ILE A 66 4.04 -24.62 -15.23
CA ILE A 66 4.30 -24.60 -13.80
C ILE A 66 4.16 -26.03 -13.29
N PRO A 67 5.17 -26.58 -12.60
CA PRO A 67 5.08 -27.92 -12.00
C PRO A 67 3.94 -27.98 -10.97
N ASP A 68 3.23 -29.11 -10.91
CA ASP A 68 2.14 -29.28 -9.92
C ASP A 68 2.65 -29.22 -8.47
N SER A 69 3.91 -29.52 -8.24
CA SER A 69 4.56 -29.34 -6.93
C SER A 69 4.62 -27.89 -6.42
N GLN A 70 4.40 -26.93 -7.31
CA GLN A 70 4.31 -25.49 -6.97
C GLN A 70 2.86 -25.03 -6.76
N ARG A 71 1.90 -25.93 -6.81
CA ARG A 71 0.51 -25.65 -6.46
C ARG A 71 0.37 -25.43 -4.94
N LEU A 72 -0.35 -24.39 -4.58
CA LEU A 72 -0.69 -24.09 -3.20
C LEU A 72 -2.15 -24.46 -2.92
N GLY A 73 -2.36 -25.41 -2.04
CA GLY A 73 -3.67 -26.00 -1.76
C GLY A 73 -4.09 -27.06 -2.79
N GLU A 74 -5.33 -27.51 -2.70
CA GLU A 74 -5.91 -28.48 -3.64
C GLU A 74 -6.41 -27.81 -4.93
N ILE A 75 -6.65 -28.61 -5.98
CA ILE A 75 -7.31 -28.12 -7.18
C ILE A 75 -8.69 -27.59 -6.80
N GLY A 76 -8.98 -26.33 -7.17
CA GLY A 76 -10.23 -25.66 -6.80
C GLY A 76 -10.15 -24.83 -5.50
N ASP A 77 -9.09 -24.94 -4.70
CA ASP A 77 -8.89 -24.17 -3.46
C ASP A 77 -8.29 -22.76 -3.68
N GLY A 78 -8.09 -22.35 -4.94
CA GLY A 78 -7.42 -21.08 -5.25
C GLY A 78 -8.01 -19.86 -4.57
N TRP A 79 -9.32 -19.81 -4.41
CA TRP A 79 -9.98 -18.72 -3.68
C TRP A 79 -9.64 -18.73 -2.19
N LYS A 80 -9.68 -19.89 -1.56
CA LYS A 80 -9.36 -20.07 -0.14
C LYS A 80 -7.91 -19.64 0.15
N VAL A 81 -6.97 -20.06 -0.70
CA VAL A 81 -5.56 -19.68 -0.60
C VAL A 81 -5.39 -18.17 -0.79
N ALA A 82 -6.05 -17.58 -1.80
CA ALA A 82 -6.01 -16.14 -2.04
C ALA A 82 -6.54 -15.33 -0.84
N ILE A 83 -7.65 -15.73 -0.24
CA ILE A 83 -8.19 -15.08 0.96
C ILE A 83 -7.22 -15.18 2.13
N THR A 84 -6.60 -16.34 2.34
CA THR A 84 -5.59 -16.51 3.40
C THR A 84 -4.41 -15.55 3.19
N THR A 85 -3.92 -15.44 1.96
CA THR A 85 -2.83 -14.50 1.61
C THR A 85 -3.23 -13.06 1.89
N LEU A 86 -4.40 -12.62 1.41
CA LEU A 86 -4.90 -11.25 1.60
C LEU A 86 -5.16 -10.91 3.08
N MET A 87 -5.61 -11.87 3.88
CA MET A 87 -5.80 -11.65 5.31
C MET A 87 -4.46 -11.43 6.03
N ASN A 88 -3.41 -12.16 5.65
CA ASN A 88 -2.07 -11.95 6.21
C ASN A 88 -1.45 -10.63 5.72
N GLU A 89 -1.66 -10.26 4.46
CA GLU A 89 -1.20 -8.98 3.92
C GLU A 89 -1.79 -7.79 4.69
N ARG A 90 -3.06 -7.85 5.10
CA ARG A 90 -3.70 -6.79 5.91
C ARG A 90 -2.97 -6.49 7.21
N LEU A 91 -2.25 -7.44 7.79
CA LEU A 91 -1.46 -7.23 8.99
C LEU A 91 -0.22 -6.38 8.72
N ALA A 92 0.31 -6.43 7.51
CA ALA A 92 1.45 -5.63 7.05
C ALA A 92 1.02 -4.24 6.55
N VAL A 93 -0.24 -4.09 6.10
CA VAL A 93 -0.79 -2.81 5.65
C VAL A 93 -0.99 -1.89 6.85
N GLY A 94 -0.43 -0.69 6.77
CA GLY A 94 -0.59 0.34 7.82
C GLY A 94 0.69 0.67 8.59
N ASP A 95 1.80 0.00 8.31
CA ASP A 95 3.13 0.55 8.57
C ASP A 95 3.41 1.50 7.40
N ALA A 96 2.99 2.76 7.57
CA ALA A 96 3.00 3.75 6.51
C ALA A 96 4.43 3.93 5.96
N ARG A 97 4.60 3.62 4.69
CA ARG A 97 5.73 4.14 3.92
C ARG A 97 5.31 5.52 3.46
N GLY A 98 5.93 6.54 3.97
CA GLY A 98 5.68 7.92 3.53
C GLY A 98 5.53 8.89 4.70
N THR A 99 5.20 10.10 4.33
CA THR A 99 4.97 11.22 5.23
C THR A 99 3.87 10.90 6.24
N ASP A 100 4.17 11.04 7.52
CA ASP A 100 3.20 10.84 8.61
C ASP A 100 2.99 12.17 9.37
N ILE A 101 2.30 12.08 10.50
CA ILE A 101 1.98 13.26 11.34
C ILE A 101 3.23 13.97 11.86
N GLU A 102 4.34 13.27 12.07
CA GLU A 102 5.59 13.87 12.54
C GLU A 102 6.15 14.87 11.53
N GLU A 103 6.17 14.54 10.24
CA GLU A 103 6.60 15.44 9.18
C GLU A 103 5.65 16.63 9.04
N ALA A 104 4.32 16.40 9.12
CA ALA A 104 3.33 17.47 9.09
C ALA A 104 3.50 18.44 10.30
N LEU A 105 3.81 17.91 11.48
CA LEU A 105 4.07 18.69 12.68
C LEU A 105 5.38 19.48 12.57
N ASN A 106 6.42 18.90 11.99
CA ASN A 106 7.69 19.58 11.78
C ASN A 106 7.52 20.73 10.79
N LEU A 107 6.89 20.47 9.63
CA LEU A 107 6.55 21.50 8.66
C LEU A 107 5.73 22.64 9.30
N ALA A 108 4.71 22.32 10.10
CA ALA A 108 3.89 23.33 10.75
C ALA A 108 4.65 24.18 11.79
N LYS A 109 5.78 23.70 12.32
CA LYS A 109 6.66 24.43 13.24
C LYS A 109 7.73 25.28 12.54
N GLU A 110 8.01 24.98 11.27
CA GLU A 110 8.96 25.77 10.49
C GLU A 110 8.47 27.22 10.39
N LYS A 111 9.42 28.13 10.44
CA LYS A 111 9.15 29.55 10.31
C LYS A 111 9.34 29.95 8.86
N ASP A 112 8.39 30.74 8.36
CA ASP A 112 8.51 31.42 7.10
C ASP A 112 9.53 32.59 7.17
N ASP A 113 9.71 33.30 6.06
CA ASP A 113 10.63 34.43 5.95
C ASP A 113 10.25 35.60 6.89
N ASP A 114 8.99 35.70 7.25
CA ASP A 114 8.46 36.72 8.21
C ASP A 114 8.59 36.27 9.68
N GLY A 115 9.04 35.04 9.92
CA GLY A 115 9.25 34.44 11.24
C GLY A 115 7.96 33.87 11.85
N ASP A 116 6.92 33.70 11.04
CA ASP A 116 5.68 33.06 11.42
C ASP A 116 5.69 31.57 11.14
N ALA A 117 4.96 30.79 11.93
CA ALA A 117 4.83 29.35 11.79
C ALA A 117 3.36 28.95 11.70
N LEU A 118 3.05 28.02 10.80
CA LEU A 118 1.69 27.53 10.55
C LEU A 118 1.01 27.01 11.81
N ILE A 119 1.78 26.45 12.76
CA ILE A 119 1.25 25.95 14.04
C ILE A 119 0.61 27.04 14.93
N LYS A 120 0.87 28.31 14.66
CA LYS A 120 0.18 29.42 15.37
C LYS A 120 -1.31 29.52 14.97
N ASN A 121 -1.68 29.01 13.79
CA ASN A 121 -3.04 28.98 13.29
C ASN A 121 -3.84 27.87 14.01
N GLN A 122 -5.02 28.25 14.59
CA GLN A 122 -5.87 27.31 15.31
C GLN A 122 -6.36 26.16 14.40
N ALA A 123 -6.76 26.45 13.17
CA ALA A 123 -7.25 25.43 12.24
C ALA A 123 -6.17 24.38 11.88
N VAL A 124 -4.91 24.82 11.81
CA VAL A 124 -3.77 23.89 11.61
C VAL A 124 -3.59 22.99 12.83
N ARG A 125 -3.65 23.55 14.04
CA ARG A 125 -3.58 22.75 15.28
C ARG A 125 -4.71 21.73 15.38
N ASP A 126 -5.92 22.11 15.00
CA ASP A 126 -7.08 21.22 15.05
C ASP A 126 -6.90 20.04 14.08
N ARG A 127 -6.41 20.29 12.85
CA ARG A 127 -6.09 19.23 11.89
C ARG A 127 -4.99 18.28 12.40
N LEU A 128 -3.90 18.83 12.93
CA LEU A 128 -2.81 18.04 13.52
C LEU A 128 -3.30 17.18 14.69
N ALA A 129 -4.17 17.73 15.55
CA ALA A 129 -4.75 16.99 16.66
C ALA A 129 -5.66 15.85 16.17
N ASP A 130 -6.47 16.07 15.13
CA ASP A 130 -7.30 15.03 14.55
C ASP A 130 -6.46 13.89 13.96
N TRP A 131 -5.43 14.20 13.17
CA TRP A 131 -4.52 13.19 12.61
C TRP A 131 -3.76 12.42 13.71
N PHE A 132 -3.39 13.09 14.80
CA PHE A 132 -2.78 12.43 15.95
C PHE A 132 -3.76 11.45 16.60
N CYS A 133 -5.02 11.83 16.76
CA CYS A 133 -6.06 10.93 17.27
C CYS A 133 -6.29 9.72 16.36
N GLN A 134 -6.35 9.94 15.04
CA GLN A 134 -6.48 8.87 14.05
C GLN A 134 -5.28 7.92 14.10
N ALA A 135 -4.06 8.44 14.10
CA ALA A 135 -2.84 7.63 14.20
C ALA A 135 -2.80 6.80 15.49
N SER A 136 -3.18 7.41 16.60
CA SER A 136 -3.29 6.73 17.90
C SER A 136 -4.34 5.62 17.86
N GLY A 137 -5.51 5.88 17.29
CA GLY A 137 -6.58 4.91 17.11
C GLY A 137 -6.13 3.70 16.29
N LEU A 138 -5.43 3.92 15.18
CA LEU A 138 -4.86 2.87 14.35
C LEU A 138 -3.82 2.04 15.10
N LYS A 139 -2.91 2.70 15.83
CA LYS A 139 -1.89 2.04 16.65
C LYS A 139 -2.51 1.09 17.69
N TYR A 140 -3.51 1.55 18.42
CA TYR A 140 -4.18 0.72 19.43
C TYR A 140 -5.05 -0.38 18.81
N THR A 141 -5.67 -0.14 17.65
CA THR A 141 -6.37 -1.17 16.89
C THR A 141 -5.40 -2.28 16.46
N LYS A 142 -4.20 -1.91 15.95
CA LYS A 142 -3.14 -2.88 15.62
C LYS A 142 -2.72 -3.70 16.85
N PHE A 143 -2.53 -3.08 18.00
CA PHE A 143 -2.18 -3.80 19.23
C PHE A 143 -3.27 -4.77 19.67
N ARG A 144 -4.55 -4.43 19.51
CA ARG A 144 -5.67 -5.35 19.75
C ARG A 144 -5.60 -6.57 18.85
N THR A 145 -5.40 -6.35 17.55
CA THR A 145 -5.28 -7.44 16.56
C THR A 145 -4.09 -8.34 16.89
N MET A 146 -2.93 -7.77 17.20
CA MET A 146 -1.74 -8.54 17.60
C MET A 146 -1.97 -9.36 18.87
N SER A 147 -2.68 -8.80 19.86
CA SER A 147 -3.05 -9.51 21.10
C SER A 147 -4.02 -10.68 20.82
N ALA A 148 -4.96 -10.53 19.91
CA ALA A 148 -5.85 -11.60 19.49
C ALA A 148 -5.07 -12.73 18.80
N LEU A 149 -4.20 -12.39 17.86
CA LEU A 149 -3.33 -13.34 17.17
C LEU A 149 -2.42 -14.13 18.15
N SER A 150 -1.85 -13.47 19.16
CA SER A 150 -1.00 -14.12 20.16
C SER A 150 -1.75 -15.16 21.01
N LYS A 151 -3.09 -15.07 21.04
CA LYS A 151 -3.98 -16.06 21.70
C LYS A 151 -4.48 -17.13 20.73
N GLY A 152 -4.03 -17.13 19.49
CA GLY A 152 -4.46 -18.06 18.44
C GLY A 152 -5.81 -17.72 17.80
N GLU A 153 -6.32 -16.51 18.02
CA GLU A 153 -7.54 -16.02 17.37
C GLU A 153 -7.25 -15.53 15.95
N ALA A 154 -8.21 -15.59 15.05
CA ALA A 154 -8.09 -15.02 13.71
C ALA A 154 -8.29 -13.48 13.76
N PRO A 155 -7.61 -12.72 12.85
CA PRO A 155 -7.87 -11.28 12.70
C PRO A 155 -9.34 -11.01 12.37
N GLY A 156 -9.94 -10.09 13.08
CA GLY A 156 -11.32 -9.67 12.84
C GLY A 156 -11.44 -8.57 11.76
N PRO A 157 -12.65 -8.06 11.52
CA PRO A 157 -12.91 -7.01 10.54
C PRO A 157 -12.21 -5.69 10.85
N GLU A 158 -11.79 -5.46 12.10
CA GLU A 158 -11.05 -4.27 12.54
C GLU A 158 -9.71 -4.11 11.79
N ALA A 159 -9.11 -5.18 11.31
CA ALA A 159 -7.91 -5.11 10.47
C ALA A 159 -8.14 -4.31 9.17
N SER A 160 -9.39 -4.22 8.68
CA SER A 160 -9.75 -3.44 7.50
C SER A 160 -9.83 -1.92 7.78
N ILE A 161 -10.07 -1.51 9.03
CA ILE A 161 -10.16 -0.09 9.43
C ILE A 161 -8.85 0.62 9.10
N THR A 162 -7.72 -0.05 9.32
CA THR A 162 -6.39 0.52 9.06
C THR A 162 -6.26 1.03 7.64
N LYS A 163 -6.63 0.23 6.63
CA LYS A 163 -6.51 0.67 5.21
C LYS A 163 -7.39 1.88 4.91
N VAL A 164 -8.63 1.88 5.40
CA VAL A 164 -9.59 2.96 5.12
C VAL A 164 -9.14 4.28 5.75
N VAL A 165 -8.72 4.25 7.01
CA VAL A 165 -8.33 5.47 7.74
C VAL A 165 -6.95 5.94 7.32
N SER A 166 -5.97 5.03 7.16
CA SER A 166 -4.60 5.43 6.83
C SER A 166 -4.48 6.07 5.46
N ALA A 167 -5.20 5.56 4.46
CA ALA A 167 -5.16 6.13 3.11
C ALA A 167 -5.71 7.56 3.07
N GLY A 168 -6.89 7.78 3.68
CA GLY A 168 -7.49 9.13 3.78
C GLY A 168 -6.58 10.10 4.54
N LYS A 169 -6.09 9.69 5.72
CA LYS A 169 -5.17 10.51 6.53
C LYS A 169 -3.90 10.88 5.74
N LEU A 170 -3.30 9.92 5.05
CA LEU A 170 -2.08 10.17 4.27
C LEU A 170 -2.32 11.16 3.13
N GLN A 171 -3.45 11.07 2.46
CA GLN A 171 -3.84 12.00 1.41
C GLN A 171 -4.07 13.42 1.96
N GLU A 172 -4.73 13.55 3.11
CA GLU A 172 -4.94 14.84 3.77
C GLU A 172 -3.63 15.48 4.24
N ILE A 173 -2.70 14.69 4.79
CA ILE A 173 -1.36 15.15 5.19
C ILE A 173 -0.57 15.59 3.95
N GLY A 174 -0.60 14.80 2.88
CA GLY A 174 0.04 15.16 1.62
C GLY A 174 -0.47 16.48 1.06
N ASN A 175 -1.79 16.64 1.02
CA ASN A 175 -2.42 17.91 0.60
C ASN A 175 -2.02 19.09 1.49
N PHE A 176 -1.96 18.88 2.80
CA PHE A 176 -1.51 19.91 3.73
C PHE A 176 -0.08 20.39 3.45
N GLY A 177 0.84 19.48 3.16
CA GLY A 177 2.22 19.84 2.83
C GLY A 177 2.34 20.59 1.50
N ILE A 178 1.59 20.15 0.48
CA ILE A 178 1.53 20.83 -0.82
C ILE A 178 0.99 22.25 -0.66
N ASP A 179 -0.13 22.42 0.07
CA ASP A 179 -0.73 23.72 0.33
C ASP A 179 0.20 24.64 1.14
N ALA A 180 0.95 24.08 2.11
CA ALA A 180 1.92 24.83 2.91
C ALA A 180 3.13 25.33 2.09
N GLY A 181 3.48 24.61 1.03
CA GLY A 181 4.54 25.00 0.08
C GLY A 181 4.11 26.06 -0.94
N ASP A 182 2.84 26.45 -0.95
CA ASP A 182 2.27 27.38 -1.93
C ASP A 182 2.68 27.01 -3.37
N MET A 183 3.22 27.94 -4.15
CA MET A 183 3.68 27.68 -5.52
C MET A 183 4.82 26.67 -5.57
N ALA A 184 5.71 26.63 -4.60
CA ALA A 184 6.78 25.66 -4.50
C ALA A 184 6.24 24.22 -4.30
N GLY A 185 5.13 24.06 -3.60
CA GLY A 185 4.48 22.75 -3.39
C GLY A 185 3.98 22.08 -4.67
N MET A 186 3.86 22.83 -5.78
CA MET A 186 3.46 22.31 -7.08
C MET A 186 4.63 22.00 -8.01
N LEU A 187 5.87 22.33 -7.62
CA LEU A 187 7.05 22.04 -8.45
C LEU A 187 7.33 20.54 -8.44
N LEU A 188 7.54 20.00 -9.63
CA LEU A 188 7.97 18.61 -9.81
C LEU A 188 9.47 18.62 -10.08
N ASP A 189 10.21 17.93 -9.21
CA ASP A 189 11.60 17.58 -9.42
C ASP A 189 11.67 16.06 -9.61
N GLU A 190 12.01 15.61 -10.83
CA GLU A 190 12.05 14.17 -11.14
C GLU A 190 13.09 13.42 -10.31
N ASP A 191 14.14 14.12 -9.85
CA ASP A 191 15.24 13.54 -9.08
C ASP A 191 15.00 13.63 -7.56
N ASN A 192 14.11 14.52 -7.11
CA ASN A 192 13.88 14.80 -5.71
C ASN A 192 12.40 15.09 -5.41
N TRP A 193 11.61 14.04 -5.39
CA TRP A 193 10.18 14.14 -5.09
C TRP A 193 9.94 14.64 -3.67
N ASP A 194 9.12 15.68 -3.56
CA ASP A 194 8.61 16.14 -2.28
C ASP A 194 7.85 15.00 -1.57
N PRO A 195 8.13 14.71 -0.29
CA PRO A 195 7.47 13.63 0.44
C PRO A 195 5.95 13.82 0.55
N PHE A 196 5.46 15.05 0.60
CA PHE A 196 4.02 15.33 0.66
C PHE A 196 3.33 15.10 -0.68
N GLN A 197 3.97 15.46 -1.80
CA GLN A 197 3.48 15.11 -3.14
C GLN A 197 3.42 13.60 -3.33
N SER A 198 4.47 12.89 -2.93
CA SER A 198 4.52 11.44 -2.97
C SER A 198 3.44 10.79 -2.12
N ALA A 199 3.17 11.33 -0.93
CA ALA A 199 2.11 10.89 -0.04
C ALA A 199 0.73 11.10 -0.68
N TRP A 200 0.48 12.27 -1.24
CA TRP A 200 -0.80 12.61 -1.85
C TRP A 200 -1.13 11.75 -3.06
N LEU A 201 -0.16 11.57 -3.96
CA LEU A 201 -0.32 10.79 -5.19
C LEU A 201 -0.34 9.27 -4.94
N GLY A 202 0.35 8.80 -3.91
CA GLY A 202 0.51 7.38 -3.59
C GLY A 202 -0.46 6.83 -2.55
N ALA A 203 -1.29 7.67 -1.92
CA ALA A 203 -2.18 7.27 -0.82
C ALA A 203 -3.31 6.31 -1.22
N PRO A 204 -3.96 6.43 -2.39
CA PRO A 204 -5.02 5.50 -2.84
C PRO A 204 -4.48 4.08 -3.14
#